data_8eb1781bd88f1a19c4bcea0e0c6be8f8
#
_entry.id   8eb1781bd88f1a19c4bcea0e0c6be8f8
#
_cell.length_a   1.000
_cell.length_b   1.000
_cell.length_c   1.000
_cell.angle_alpha   90.00
_cell.angle_beta   90.00
_cell.angle_gamma   90.00
#
_symmetry.space_group_name_H-M   'P 1'
#
loop_
_entity.id
_entity.type
_entity.pdbx_description
1 polymer ?
#
loop_
_entity_poly.entity_id
_entity_poly.type
_entity_poly.pdbx_seq_one_letter_code
_entity_poly.pdbx_strand_id
1 'polypeptide(L)'
;MMKRYLMLYAFILSTLTLLAHDDKVTSFEQLAQAESTEHEMRFPRILEADMVSFPGGKCQMYRLYLKDKDLDHTPFSVNRPSEFLSQRSIDRRKRQGIPVDLTDLPVAPAYEKQVAEAGIEIVGKSKWNNTLLIRIHKDKELRKLEGLEFITRMQKVFQAPDSVSQRMRSNVRKGLNEWSTGNGVYGAADAQLKSLNGKKLHEIGYSGKGMMIAVFDGGFMNVDKIPALHNIKLAGVKDFVVPESKSVFGEMEHGTMVLSTMAANAPDFYVGVAPEAQYLLIRCEDERTESLAEEDYWASAAEYADSCGVDVINSSLGYHGFDDSKMDHHYYEQDGNTALISRTASMCADKGIVCVNSAGNDGMGSWKKINFPADAKDILTVGSINEHGMNAAFSAVGPTADGRIKPDVMAFGSPTCVITGRGSIINDNGTSFSSPLVAGMVACLWQALPGKTAKQIIKLVKLAGNNQQHPDNVFGYGVPDFWKAYQTGKAIK
;
A
#
# COMPACT_ATOMS: atom_id res chain seq x y z
N MET A 1 -8.74 -7.02 -42.96
CA MET A 1 -9.90 -6.81 -42.07
C MET A 1 -10.97 -7.90 -42.15
N MET A 2 -11.13 -8.62 -43.25
CA MET A 2 -12.18 -9.63 -43.42
C MET A 2 -11.98 -10.97 -42.70
N LYS A 3 -10.77 -11.35 -42.29
CA LYS A 3 -10.48 -12.62 -41.60
C LYS A 3 -10.75 -12.63 -40.07
N ARG A 4 -10.93 -11.47 -39.45
CA ARG A 4 -11.25 -11.39 -38.02
C ARG A 4 -12.74 -11.52 -37.71
N TYR A 5 -13.60 -11.26 -38.66
CA TYR A 5 -15.05 -11.39 -38.47
C TYR A 5 -15.56 -12.83 -38.66
N LEU A 6 -14.83 -13.68 -39.39
CA LEU A 6 -15.22 -15.08 -39.58
C LEU A 6 -14.97 -15.95 -38.32
N MET A 7 -13.98 -15.61 -37.50
CA MET A 7 -13.72 -16.35 -36.23
C MET A 7 -14.74 -16.00 -35.12
N LEU A 8 -15.28 -14.81 -35.10
CA LEU A 8 -16.32 -14.40 -34.18
C LEU A 8 -17.65 -15.08 -34.49
N TYR A 9 -17.97 -15.30 -35.75
CA TYR A 9 -19.19 -16.00 -36.21
C TYR A 9 -19.16 -17.50 -35.90
N ALA A 10 -17.99 -18.13 -35.96
CA ALA A 10 -17.84 -19.56 -35.66
C ALA A 10 -17.99 -19.86 -34.12
N PHE A 11 -17.62 -18.91 -33.28
CA PHE A 11 -17.75 -19.06 -31.80
C PHE A 11 -19.21 -18.85 -31.34
N ILE A 12 -19.96 -18.00 -32.00
CA ILE A 12 -21.39 -17.77 -31.71
C ILE A 12 -22.25 -18.96 -32.15
N LEU A 13 -21.90 -19.64 -33.25
CA LEU A 13 -22.64 -20.83 -33.72
C LEU A 13 -22.39 -22.08 -32.90
N SER A 14 -21.20 -22.19 -32.22
CA SER A 14 -20.93 -23.38 -31.38
C SER A 14 -21.58 -23.30 -29.99
N THR A 15 -21.91 -22.12 -29.52
CA THR A 15 -22.66 -21.94 -28.26
C THR A 15 -24.18 -22.08 -28.41
N LEU A 16 -24.69 -21.88 -29.62
CA LEU A 16 -26.13 -22.05 -29.92
C LEU A 16 -26.58 -23.51 -30.10
N THR A 17 -25.64 -24.43 -30.36
CA THR A 17 -25.98 -25.87 -30.50
C THR A 17 -26.03 -26.61 -29.18
N LEU A 18 -25.63 -26.02 -28.07
CA LEU A 18 -25.75 -26.63 -26.71
C LEU A 18 -27.01 -26.23 -25.92
N LEU A 19 -27.81 -25.31 -26.43
CA LEU A 19 -29.03 -24.81 -25.76
C LEU A 19 -30.35 -25.27 -26.41
N ALA A 20 -30.29 -26.22 -27.36
CA ALA A 20 -31.45 -26.70 -28.10
C ALA A 20 -31.98 -28.02 -27.51
N HIS A 21 -32.21 -28.09 -26.20
CA HIS A 21 -32.95 -29.19 -25.59
C HIS A 21 -33.78 -28.70 -24.40
N ASP A 22 -34.67 -27.74 -24.68
CA ASP A 22 -35.93 -27.59 -23.94
C ASP A 22 -36.92 -26.73 -24.77
N ASP A 23 -38.14 -27.25 -24.92
CA ASP A 23 -39.19 -26.67 -25.76
C ASP A 23 -39.68 -25.31 -25.27
N LYS A 24 -39.06 -24.25 -25.65
CA LYS A 24 -39.57 -22.87 -25.76
C LYS A 24 -38.51 -21.95 -26.40
N VAL A 25 -38.15 -22.16 -27.64
CA VAL A 25 -37.35 -21.19 -28.39
C VAL A 25 -38.31 -20.16 -28.99
N THR A 26 -38.43 -19.04 -28.36
CA THR A 26 -38.88 -17.80 -28.97
C THR A 26 -37.95 -17.42 -30.12
N SER A 27 -38.49 -16.91 -31.22
CA SER A 27 -37.76 -16.61 -32.47
C SER A 27 -36.63 -15.57 -32.19
N PHE A 28 -35.58 -15.58 -33.05
CA PHE A 28 -34.47 -14.65 -32.99
C PHE A 28 -34.90 -13.16 -32.99
N GLU A 29 -36.06 -12.87 -33.61
CA GLU A 29 -36.68 -11.53 -33.60
C GLU A 29 -37.26 -11.17 -32.23
N GLN A 30 -37.73 -12.13 -31.43
CA GLN A 30 -38.23 -11.89 -30.09
C GLN A 30 -37.06 -11.67 -29.07
N LEU A 31 -35.92 -12.31 -29.32
CA LEU A 31 -34.68 -12.02 -28.57
C LEU A 31 -34.11 -10.64 -28.92
N ALA A 32 -34.12 -10.25 -30.20
CA ALA A 32 -33.69 -8.93 -30.65
C ALA A 32 -34.65 -7.82 -30.18
N GLN A 33 -35.95 -8.11 -30.03
CA GLN A 33 -36.94 -7.17 -29.49
C GLN A 33 -36.88 -7.10 -27.96
N ALA A 34 -36.46 -8.16 -27.27
CA ALA A 34 -36.24 -8.13 -25.83
C ALA A 34 -34.96 -7.34 -25.45
N GLU A 35 -33.97 -7.28 -26.32
CA GLU A 35 -32.80 -6.40 -26.17
C GLU A 35 -33.08 -4.94 -26.51
N SER A 36 -34.18 -4.62 -27.24
CA SER A 36 -34.55 -3.26 -27.63
C SER A 36 -35.50 -2.55 -26.64
N THR A 37 -35.98 -3.22 -25.59
CA THR A 37 -36.63 -2.54 -24.50
C THR A 37 -35.57 -2.02 -23.53
N GLU A 38 -35.07 -0.84 -23.84
CA GLU A 38 -34.49 0.18 -22.99
C GLU A 38 -34.38 -0.18 -21.50
N HIS A 39 -33.46 -1.07 -21.14
CA HIS A 39 -32.59 -0.73 -20.05
C HIS A 39 -31.37 -0.04 -20.70
N GLU A 40 -31.48 1.27 -20.99
CA GLU A 40 -30.35 2.13 -20.89
C GLU A 40 -29.70 1.76 -19.54
N MET A 41 -28.67 0.92 -19.57
CA MET A 41 -27.66 0.97 -18.55
C MET A 41 -27.14 2.41 -18.64
N ARG A 42 -27.73 3.28 -17.87
CA ARG A 42 -27.14 4.55 -17.50
C ARG A 42 -25.87 4.13 -16.78
N PHE A 43 -24.82 3.93 -17.54
CA PHE A 43 -23.49 4.17 -17.00
C PHE A 43 -23.64 5.49 -16.28
N PRO A 44 -23.38 5.56 -14.95
CA PRO A 44 -23.40 6.84 -14.29
C PRO A 44 -22.59 7.73 -15.22
N ARG A 45 -23.21 8.83 -15.73
CA ARG A 45 -22.44 9.86 -16.41
C ARG A 45 -21.25 10.05 -15.50
N ILE A 46 -20.05 9.72 -16.00
CA ILE A 46 -18.83 10.21 -15.41
C ILE A 46 -19.09 11.70 -15.45
N LEU A 47 -19.52 12.26 -14.32
CA LEU A 47 -19.61 13.69 -14.14
C LEU A 47 -18.25 14.15 -14.56
N GLU A 48 -18.13 14.92 -15.65
CA GLU A 48 -16.87 15.52 -16.05
C GLU A 48 -16.35 16.15 -14.77
N ALA A 49 -15.26 15.58 -14.23
CA ALA A 49 -14.73 16.07 -12.99
C ALA A 49 -14.33 17.51 -13.26
N ASP A 50 -14.86 18.47 -12.52
CA ASP A 50 -14.53 19.87 -12.70
C ASP A 50 -13.02 20.00 -12.61
N MET A 51 -12.38 20.45 -13.69
CA MET A 51 -10.94 20.70 -13.71
C MET A 51 -10.68 22.01 -12.96
N VAL A 52 -9.81 21.95 -11.97
CA VAL A 52 -9.39 23.12 -11.18
C VAL A 52 -7.89 23.33 -11.34
N SER A 53 -7.43 24.56 -11.20
CA SER A 53 -6.01 24.86 -11.15
C SER A 53 -5.34 24.06 -10.04
N PHE A 54 -4.10 23.58 -10.28
CA PHE A 54 -3.37 22.82 -9.26
C PHE A 54 -3.27 23.65 -7.96
N PRO A 55 -3.65 23.09 -6.80
CA PRO A 55 -3.54 23.79 -5.52
C PRO A 55 -2.10 24.21 -5.22
N GLY A 56 -1.89 25.51 -4.93
CA GLY A 56 -0.55 26.06 -4.76
C GLY A 56 0.07 26.63 -6.05
N GLY A 57 -0.62 26.51 -7.21
CA GLY A 57 -0.20 27.07 -8.50
C GLY A 57 1.00 26.35 -9.13
N LYS A 58 1.62 27.01 -10.12
CA LYS A 58 2.78 26.43 -10.82
C LYS A 58 3.97 26.33 -9.87
N CYS A 59 4.43 25.10 -9.65
CA CYS A 59 5.61 24.82 -8.85
C CYS A 59 6.37 23.60 -9.37
N GLN A 60 7.58 23.44 -8.91
CA GLN A 60 8.42 22.26 -9.11
C GLN A 60 8.95 21.81 -7.77
N MET A 61 9.20 20.51 -7.62
CA MET A 61 9.91 20.00 -6.44
C MET A 61 11.20 19.32 -6.86
N TYR A 62 12.20 19.50 -6.01
CA TYR A 62 13.51 18.90 -6.17
C TYR A 62 13.92 18.18 -4.90
N ARG A 63 14.46 16.98 -5.07
CA ARG A 63 15.14 16.22 -4.02
C ARG A 63 16.59 16.65 -3.98
N LEU A 64 17.03 17.16 -2.83
CA LEU A 64 18.43 17.49 -2.55
C LEU A 64 19.06 16.33 -1.79
N TYR A 65 20.17 15.79 -2.29
CA TYR A 65 20.97 14.77 -1.60
C TYR A 65 22.07 15.48 -0.83
N LEU A 66 22.17 15.18 0.46
CA LEU A 66 23.11 15.83 1.37
C LEU A 66 24.33 14.93 1.61
N LYS A 67 25.49 15.52 1.80
CA LYS A 67 26.75 14.79 1.92
C LYS A 67 26.84 13.95 3.20
N ASP A 68 26.33 14.46 4.33
CA ASP A 68 26.46 13.85 5.66
C ASP A 68 25.38 14.36 6.63
N LYS A 69 25.53 14.06 7.93
CA LYS A 69 24.67 14.49 9.03
C LYS A 69 25.24 15.67 9.82
N ASP A 70 26.34 16.27 9.37
CA ASP A 70 27.06 17.34 10.08
C ASP A 70 27.29 16.98 11.56
N LEU A 71 27.98 15.87 11.79
CA LEU A 71 28.13 15.29 13.13
C LEU A 71 28.86 16.24 14.11
N ASP A 72 29.63 17.19 13.61
CA ASP A 72 30.35 18.17 14.43
C ASP A 72 29.43 19.27 15.00
N HIS A 73 28.28 19.53 14.34
CA HIS A 73 27.37 20.63 14.71
C HIS A 73 25.93 20.17 14.98
N THR A 74 25.59 18.89 14.72
CA THR A 74 24.24 18.40 15.03
C THR A 74 24.01 18.31 16.54
N PRO A 75 22.85 18.78 17.05
CA PRO A 75 22.53 18.63 18.46
C PRO A 75 22.14 17.19 18.84
N PHE A 76 21.89 16.33 17.85
CA PHE A 76 21.40 14.97 18.04
C PHE A 76 22.54 13.97 18.23
N SER A 77 22.27 12.91 19.00
CA SER A 77 23.24 11.83 19.25
C SER A 77 22.55 10.48 19.26
N VAL A 78 23.18 9.47 18.66
CA VAL A 78 22.71 8.06 18.75
C VAL A 78 22.59 7.57 20.19
N ASN A 79 23.30 8.19 21.12
CA ASN A 79 23.24 7.87 22.55
C ASN A 79 22.04 8.53 23.26
N ARG A 80 21.30 9.42 22.59
CA ARG A 80 20.10 10.07 23.12
C ARG A 80 18.91 9.86 22.18
N PRO A 81 18.53 8.61 21.87
CA PRO A 81 17.51 8.30 20.87
C PRO A 81 16.11 8.83 21.22
N SER A 82 15.82 9.08 22.51
CA SER A 82 14.55 9.67 22.94
C SER A 82 14.28 11.08 22.43
N GLU A 83 15.29 11.76 21.87
CA GLU A 83 15.13 13.08 21.25
C GLU A 83 14.43 13.00 19.86
N PHE A 84 14.43 11.83 19.22
CA PHE A 84 13.89 11.65 17.86
C PHE A 84 13.14 10.32 17.62
N LEU A 85 13.12 9.41 18.61
CA LEU A 85 12.34 8.18 18.59
C LEU A 85 11.44 8.11 19.83
N SER A 86 10.21 7.60 19.68
CA SER A 86 9.34 7.30 20.82
C SER A 86 9.91 6.18 21.69
N GLN A 87 9.48 6.10 22.93
CA GLN A 87 9.87 5.00 23.81
C GLN A 87 9.48 3.64 23.21
N ARG A 88 8.31 3.54 22.53
CA ARG A 88 7.87 2.32 21.84
C ARG A 88 8.84 1.89 20.74
N SER A 89 9.37 2.85 19.95
CA SER A 89 10.38 2.57 18.93
C SER A 89 11.68 2.04 19.55
N ILE A 90 12.15 2.69 20.61
CA ILE A 90 13.36 2.27 21.34
C ILE A 90 13.17 0.86 21.91
N ASP A 91 12.03 0.58 22.52
CA ASP A 91 11.73 -0.74 23.10
C ASP A 91 11.60 -1.82 22.04
N ARG A 92 10.99 -1.51 20.87
CA ARG A 92 10.92 -2.43 19.74
C ARG A 92 12.31 -2.83 19.26
N ARG A 93 13.22 -1.87 19.06
CA ARG A 93 14.61 -2.12 18.66
C ARG A 93 15.37 -2.91 19.70
N LYS A 94 15.23 -2.54 20.96
CA LYS A 94 15.88 -3.25 22.09
C LYS A 94 15.47 -4.72 22.13
N ARG A 95 14.17 -5.03 21.98
CA ARG A 95 13.67 -6.41 21.96
C ARG A 95 14.27 -7.24 20.83
N GLN A 96 14.63 -6.58 19.72
CA GLN A 96 15.19 -7.24 18.52
C GLN A 96 16.73 -7.17 18.46
N GLY A 97 17.39 -6.52 19.44
CA GLY A 97 18.84 -6.34 19.44
C GLY A 97 19.34 -5.37 18.36
N ILE A 98 18.50 -4.42 17.92
CA ILE A 98 18.82 -3.46 16.87
C ILE A 98 19.35 -2.17 17.50
N PRO A 99 20.60 -1.76 17.21
CA PRO A 99 21.14 -0.49 17.70
C PRO A 99 20.49 0.71 16.96
N VAL A 100 20.54 1.87 17.59
CA VAL A 100 20.32 3.15 16.92
C VAL A 100 21.63 3.53 16.23
N ASP A 101 21.56 3.91 14.97
CA ASP A 101 22.73 4.23 14.14
C ASP A 101 22.66 5.65 13.53
N LEU A 102 23.67 6.03 12.74
CA LEU A 102 23.75 7.36 12.14
C LEU A 102 22.60 7.66 11.15
N THR A 103 21.99 6.64 10.54
CA THR A 103 20.86 6.86 9.63
C THR A 103 19.59 7.28 10.39
N ASP A 104 19.52 7.00 11.68
CA ASP A 104 18.40 7.39 12.54
C ASP A 104 18.44 8.87 12.95
N LEU A 105 19.63 9.50 12.91
CA LEU A 105 19.77 10.91 13.24
C LEU A 105 18.95 11.76 12.25
N PRO A 106 18.25 12.79 12.72
CA PRO A 106 17.60 13.77 11.85
C PRO A 106 18.57 14.34 10.79
N VAL A 107 18.02 14.88 9.71
CA VAL A 107 18.79 15.69 8.79
C VAL A 107 19.45 16.82 9.56
N ALA A 108 20.69 17.21 9.18
CA ALA A 108 21.45 18.24 9.87
C ALA A 108 20.68 19.58 9.94
N PRO A 109 20.33 20.08 11.14
CA PRO A 109 19.56 21.32 11.27
C PRO A 109 20.28 22.54 10.67
N ALA A 110 21.61 22.53 10.66
CA ALA A 110 22.41 23.58 10.03
C ALA A 110 22.19 23.64 8.51
N TYR A 111 22.02 22.48 7.85
CA TYR A 111 21.74 22.40 6.41
C TYR A 111 20.30 22.84 6.10
N GLU A 112 19.32 22.38 6.89
CA GLU A 112 17.92 22.84 6.79
C GLU A 112 17.86 24.38 6.92
N LYS A 113 18.54 24.93 7.91
CA LYS A 113 18.59 26.38 8.16
C LYS A 113 19.18 27.15 6.96
N GLN A 114 20.31 26.71 6.41
CA GLN A 114 20.94 27.38 5.27
C GLN A 114 20.04 27.35 4.02
N VAL A 115 19.35 26.25 3.74
CA VAL A 115 18.38 26.15 2.64
C VAL A 115 17.21 27.11 2.87
N ALA A 116 16.68 27.18 4.09
CA ALA A 116 15.58 28.09 4.44
C ALA A 116 16.01 29.56 4.38
N GLU A 117 17.23 29.92 4.84
CA GLU A 117 17.81 31.27 4.78
C GLU A 117 18.06 31.70 3.32
N ALA A 118 18.32 30.79 2.40
CA ALA A 118 18.33 31.05 0.97
C ALA A 118 16.92 31.38 0.40
N GLY A 119 15.87 31.32 1.24
CA GLY A 119 14.49 31.59 0.85
C GLY A 119 13.93 30.50 -0.03
N ILE A 120 14.29 29.24 0.25
CA ILE A 120 13.75 28.04 -0.40
C ILE A 120 12.86 27.29 0.59
N GLU A 121 11.67 26.91 0.14
CA GLU A 121 10.70 26.16 0.94
C GLU A 121 11.11 24.69 1.02
N ILE A 122 11.25 24.16 2.24
CA ILE A 122 11.46 22.73 2.50
C ILE A 122 10.08 22.12 2.77
N VAL A 123 9.65 21.17 1.96
CA VAL A 123 8.32 20.51 2.06
C VAL A 123 8.40 19.07 2.57
N GLY A 124 9.59 18.48 2.61
CA GLY A 124 9.80 17.13 3.12
C GLY A 124 11.27 16.86 3.44
N LYS A 125 11.51 15.78 4.18
CA LYS A 125 12.87 15.34 4.52
C LYS A 125 12.92 13.85 4.84
N SER A 126 14.01 13.22 4.47
CA SER A 126 14.29 11.83 4.80
C SER A 126 15.61 11.73 5.58
N LYS A 127 15.50 11.23 6.82
CA LYS A 127 16.69 10.99 7.66
C LYS A 127 17.45 9.74 7.19
N TRP A 128 16.75 8.69 6.77
CA TRP A 128 17.39 7.45 6.31
C TRP A 128 18.13 7.63 4.99
N ASN A 129 17.59 8.44 4.08
CA ASN A 129 18.20 8.73 2.78
C ASN A 129 19.07 9.99 2.78
N ASN A 130 19.05 10.77 3.86
CA ASN A 130 19.74 12.04 4.01
C ASN A 130 19.40 13.03 2.89
N THR A 131 18.10 13.27 2.70
CA THR A 131 17.58 14.16 1.64
C THR A 131 16.65 15.23 2.19
N LEU A 132 16.56 16.34 1.46
CA LEU A 132 15.52 17.35 1.61
C LEU A 132 14.68 17.40 0.34
N LEU A 133 13.36 17.49 0.49
CA LEU A 133 12.44 17.79 -0.59
C LEU A 133 12.12 19.29 -0.53
N ILE A 134 12.42 20.03 -1.60
CA ILE A 134 12.19 21.47 -1.69
C ILE A 134 11.15 21.79 -2.76
N ARG A 135 10.45 22.92 -2.58
CA ARG A 135 9.51 23.48 -3.56
C ARG A 135 10.04 24.82 -4.08
N ILE A 136 9.96 25.02 -5.39
CA ILE A 136 10.28 26.28 -6.05
C ILE A 136 9.15 26.67 -7.00
N HIS A 137 9.00 27.96 -7.24
CA HIS A 137 8.02 28.51 -8.19
C HIS A 137 8.66 29.05 -9.48
N LYS A 138 9.96 29.25 -9.49
CA LYS A 138 10.74 29.77 -10.63
C LYS A 138 12.11 29.11 -10.66
N ASP A 139 12.55 28.66 -11.84
CA ASP A 139 13.84 27.96 -12.02
C ASP A 139 15.06 28.77 -11.48
N LYS A 140 14.99 30.11 -11.55
CA LYS A 140 16.06 30.98 -11.02
C LYS A 140 16.26 30.80 -9.50
N GLU A 141 15.33 30.25 -8.78
CA GLU A 141 15.44 30.03 -7.33
C GLU A 141 16.48 28.96 -7.00
N LEU A 142 16.70 28.00 -7.91
CA LEU A 142 17.76 26.98 -7.73
C LEU A 142 19.15 27.59 -7.63
N ARG A 143 19.38 28.75 -8.28
CA ARG A 143 20.68 29.45 -8.18
C ARG A 143 21.03 29.91 -6.76
N LYS A 144 20.02 30.06 -5.90
CA LYS A 144 20.24 30.43 -4.49
C LYS A 144 20.89 29.29 -3.69
N LEU A 145 20.86 28.05 -4.22
CA LEU A 145 21.50 26.89 -3.63
C LEU A 145 22.94 26.70 -4.12
N GLU A 146 23.38 27.49 -5.12
CA GLU A 146 24.75 27.47 -5.61
C GLU A 146 25.70 27.88 -4.47
N GLY A 147 26.79 27.11 -4.28
CA GLY A 147 27.74 27.33 -3.18
C GLY A 147 27.40 26.66 -1.86
N LEU A 148 26.26 25.98 -1.74
CA LEU A 148 25.96 25.11 -0.59
C LEU A 148 26.65 23.75 -0.79
N GLU A 149 27.91 23.62 -0.41
CA GLU A 149 28.79 22.47 -0.66
C GLU A 149 28.27 21.13 -0.05
N PHE A 150 27.35 21.21 0.87
CA PHE A 150 26.72 20.02 1.44
C PHE A 150 25.67 19.39 0.52
N ILE A 151 25.24 20.07 -0.54
CA ILE A 151 24.33 19.51 -1.55
C ILE A 151 25.17 18.80 -2.60
N THR A 152 25.12 17.46 -2.62
CA THR A 152 25.92 16.64 -3.53
C THR A 152 25.24 16.39 -4.88
N ARG A 153 23.90 16.40 -4.89
CA ARG A 153 23.07 16.19 -6.08
C ARG A 153 21.71 16.82 -5.90
N MET A 154 21.12 17.30 -6.98
CA MET A 154 19.72 17.72 -7.07
C MET A 154 19.00 16.89 -8.13
N GLN A 155 17.78 16.47 -7.85
CA GLN A 155 16.93 15.72 -8.77
C GLN A 155 15.54 16.34 -8.80
N LYS A 156 15.07 16.71 -10.00
CA LYS A 156 13.67 17.11 -10.17
C LYS A 156 12.78 15.88 -9.95
N VAL A 157 11.77 16.03 -9.09
CA VAL A 157 10.87 14.92 -8.71
C VAL A 157 9.39 15.24 -8.96
N PHE A 158 9.08 16.52 -9.25
CA PHE A 158 7.70 16.95 -9.50
C PHE A 158 7.65 18.19 -10.38
N GLN A 159 6.61 18.24 -11.21
CA GLN A 159 6.19 19.41 -11.95
C GLN A 159 4.67 19.57 -11.81
N ALA A 160 4.21 20.67 -11.23
CA ALA A 160 2.79 20.92 -11.10
C ALA A 160 2.11 21.00 -12.48
N PRO A 161 1.05 20.21 -12.73
CA PRO A 161 0.23 20.36 -13.92
C PRO A 161 -0.52 21.68 -13.92
N ASP A 162 -1.04 22.12 -15.06
CA ASP A 162 -1.85 23.36 -15.15
C ASP A 162 -3.18 23.20 -14.41
N SER A 163 -3.76 22.01 -14.43
CA SER A 163 -5.02 21.68 -13.77
C SER A 163 -5.09 20.23 -13.35
N VAL A 164 -5.92 19.95 -12.37
CA VAL A 164 -6.23 18.61 -11.84
C VAL A 164 -7.72 18.42 -11.71
N SER A 165 -8.19 17.17 -11.77
CA SER A 165 -9.60 16.90 -11.54
C SER A 165 -9.96 17.11 -10.05
N GLN A 166 -11.05 17.86 -9.82
CA GLN A 166 -11.60 18.01 -8.49
C GLN A 166 -12.48 16.79 -8.19
N ARG A 167 -12.03 15.92 -7.29
CA ARG A 167 -12.85 14.81 -6.83
C ARG A 167 -13.84 15.29 -5.77
N MET A 168 -15.15 15.00 -5.98
CA MET A 168 -16.17 15.32 -4.99
C MET A 168 -16.15 14.30 -3.86
N ARG A 169 -16.17 14.79 -2.62
CA ARG A 169 -16.35 13.95 -1.42
C ARG A 169 -17.69 13.23 -1.50
N SER A 170 -17.70 11.93 -1.33
CA SER A 170 -18.94 11.18 -1.24
C SER A 170 -19.40 11.10 0.21
N ASN A 171 -20.73 11.22 0.42
CA ASN A 171 -21.32 11.07 1.75
C ASN A 171 -21.51 9.58 2.09
N VAL A 172 -21.38 9.22 3.37
CA VAL A 172 -21.77 7.90 3.88
C VAL A 172 -23.24 7.65 3.57
N ARG A 173 -23.57 6.48 3.01
CA ARG A 173 -24.97 6.08 2.76
C ARG A 173 -25.72 5.97 4.08
N LYS A 174 -26.86 6.65 4.19
CA LYS A 174 -27.82 6.41 5.27
C LYS A 174 -28.56 5.12 4.97
N GLY A 175 -28.50 4.14 5.86
CA GLY A 175 -29.25 2.89 5.75
C GLY A 175 -28.41 1.63 5.48
N LEU A 176 -27.41 1.37 6.31
CA LEU A 176 -26.57 0.17 6.27
C LEU A 176 -27.28 -1.12 6.77
N ASN A 177 -28.60 -1.14 6.81
CA ASN A 177 -29.38 -2.24 7.42
C ASN A 177 -29.66 -3.42 6.46
N GLU A 178 -29.09 -3.42 5.24
CA GLU A 178 -29.30 -4.50 4.26
C GLU A 178 -28.05 -5.35 4.03
N TRP A 179 -27.19 -5.45 5.03
CA TRP A 179 -26.08 -6.40 4.94
C TRP A 179 -26.60 -7.81 5.20
N SER A 180 -26.46 -8.68 4.22
CA SER A 180 -26.70 -10.09 4.46
C SER A 180 -25.73 -10.55 5.54
N THR A 181 -26.24 -11.00 6.67
CA THR A 181 -25.44 -11.61 7.73
C THR A 181 -24.69 -12.80 7.12
N GLY A 182 -23.36 -12.70 7.07
CA GLY A 182 -22.52 -13.83 6.69
C GLY A 182 -22.69 -14.98 7.71
N ASN A 183 -22.34 -16.19 7.31
CA ASN A 183 -22.40 -17.32 8.22
C ASN A 183 -21.28 -17.23 9.27
N GLY A 184 -21.55 -16.65 10.45
CA GLY A 184 -20.65 -16.63 11.60
C GLY A 184 -19.97 -15.28 11.85
N VAL A 185 -19.19 -15.22 12.94
CA VAL A 185 -18.60 -14.01 13.56
C VAL A 185 -17.86 -13.09 12.57
N TYR A 186 -17.20 -13.65 11.55
CA TYR A 186 -16.40 -12.86 10.60
C TYR A 186 -17.23 -12.25 9.46
N GLY A 187 -18.51 -12.65 9.33
CA GLY A 187 -19.40 -12.11 8.30
C GLY A 187 -18.83 -12.24 6.89
N ALA A 188 -18.89 -11.17 6.12
CA ALA A 188 -18.43 -11.14 4.73
C ALA A 188 -16.91 -11.36 4.57
N ALA A 189 -16.12 -11.14 5.61
CA ALA A 189 -14.65 -11.34 5.58
C ALA A 189 -14.19 -12.78 5.87
N ASP A 190 -15.12 -13.71 6.12
CA ASP A 190 -14.82 -15.09 6.57
C ASP A 190 -13.85 -15.83 5.67
N ALA A 191 -14.11 -15.79 4.36
CA ALA A 191 -13.31 -16.53 3.37
C ALA A 191 -11.85 -16.05 3.32
N GLN A 192 -11.63 -14.75 3.41
CA GLN A 192 -10.28 -14.18 3.32
C GLN A 192 -9.42 -14.52 4.55
N LEU A 193 -9.99 -14.50 5.77
CA LEU A 193 -9.28 -14.93 6.97
C LEU A 193 -9.05 -16.47 6.96
N LYS A 194 -10.03 -17.23 6.50
CA LYS A 194 -9.93 -18.70 6.36
C LYS A 194 -8.83 -19.11 5.38
N SER A 195 -8.67 -18.40 4.26
CA SER A 195 -7.66 -18.73 3.24
C SER A 195 -6.22 -18.70 3.78
N LEU A 196 -5.96 -17.87 4.78
CA LEU A 196 -4.67 -17.73 5.47
C LEU A 196 -4.56 -18.60 6.74
N ASN A 197 -5.56 -19.44 7.02
CA ASN A 197 -5.69 -20.24 8.26
C ASN A 197 -5.60 -19.36 9.54
N GLY A 198 -6.04 -18.08 9.43
CA GLY A 198 -5.91 -17.07 10.46
C GLY A 198 -6.86 -17.25 11.64
N LYS A 199 -8.05 -17.88 11.42
CA LYS A 199 -9.05 -18.10 12.47
C LYS A 199 -8.49 -18.78 13.72
N LYS A 200 -7.59 -19.75 13.53
CA LYS A 200 -6.95 -20.47 14.64
C LYS A 200 -6.12 -19.59 15.55
N LEU A 201 -5.50 -18.53 15.02
CA LEU A 201 -4.80 -17.53 15.86
C LEU A 201 -5.81 -16.72 16.67
N HIS A 202 -6.90 -16.29 16.06
CA HIS A 202 -7.97 -15.55 16.77
C HIS A 202 -8.60 -16.40 17.87
N GLU A 203 -8.88 -17.68 17.60
CA GLU A 203 -9.46 -18.63 18.58
C GLU A 203 -8.61 -18.80 19.84
N ILE A 204 -7.29 -18.64 19.72
CA ILE A 204 -6.37 -18.69 20.88
C ILE A 204 -5.95 -17.30 21.38
N GLY A 205 -6.66 -16.23 20.95
CA GLY A 205 -6.54 -14.88 21.49
C GLY A 205 -5.52 -13.97 20.79
N TYR A 206 -5.05 -14.31 19.60
CA TYR A 206 -4.10 -13.49 18.84
C TYR A 206 -4.78 -12.83 17.63
N SER A 207 -5.30 -11.63 17.84
CA SER A 207 -6.04 -10.80 16.87
C SER A 207 -5.39 -9.42 16.64
N GLY A 208 -4.08 -9.30 16.92
CA GLY A 208 -3.29 -8.09 16.75
C GLY A 208 -3.18 -7.21 17.99
N LYS A 209 -3.71 -7.63 19.14
CA LYS A 209 -3.67 -6.83 20.39
C LYS A 209 -2.24 -6.45 20.80
N GLY A 210 -2.01 -5.15 21.03
CA GLY A 210 -0.70 -4.61 21.40
C GLY A 210 0.24 -4.33 20.23
N MET A 211 -0.11 -4.80 19.02
CA MET A 211 0.64 -4.49 17.80
C MET A 211 0.15 -3.17 17.19
N MET A 212 1.05 -2.46 16.51
CA MET A 212 0.73 -1.22 15.79
C MET A 212 1.02 -1.40 14.31
N ILE A 213 0.01 -1.16 13.48
CA ILE A 213 0.09 -1.24 12.02
C ILE A 213 -0.01 0.18 11.45
N ALA A 214 0.96 0.61 10.66
CA ALA A 214 0.81 1.80 9.83
C ALA A 214 0.20 1.40 8.48
N VAL A 215 -0.77 2.18 8.01
CA VAL A 215 -1.39 2.01 6.70
C VAL A 215 -1.03 3.21 5.85
N PHE A 216 -0.33 2.97 4.74
CA PHE A 216 0.10 3.98 3.77
C PHE A 216 -0.81 3.96 2.57
N ASP A 217 -1.43 5.11 2.26
CA ASP A 217 -2.42 5.21 1.19
C ASP A 217 -2.62 6.69 0.78
N GLY A 218 -3.47 6.95 -0.21
CA GLY A 218 -3.83 8.29 -0.67
C GLY A 218 -4.88 9.01 0.18
N GLY A 219 -5.52 8.32 1.13
CA GLY A 219 -6.54 8.87 2.02
C GLY A 219 -7.42 7.80 2.63
N PHE A 220 -8.26 8.20 3.59
CA PHE A 220 -9.07 7.28 4.40
C PHE A 220 -10.50 7.82 4.55
N MET A 221 -11.17 8.04 3.42
CA MET A 221 -12.49 8.68 3.36
C MET A 221 -13.48 8.09 4.36
N ASN A 222 -14.04 8.96 5.22
CA ASN A 222 -15.10 8.65 6.18
C ASN A 222 -14.79 7.54 7.21
N VAL A 223 -13.55 7.14 7.41
CA VAL A 223 -13.19 6.14 8.46
C VAL A 223 -13.73 6.56 9.82
N ASP A 224 -13.75 7.85 10.12
CA ASP A 224 -14.30 8.45 11.34
C ASP A 224 -15.83 8.40 11.45
N LYS A 225 -16.54 7.98 10.38
CA LYS A 225 -18.01 7.99 10.28
C LYS A 225 -18.64 6.62 10.00
N ILE A 226 -17.85 5.66 9.51
CA ILE A 226 -18.36 4.33 9.12
C ILE A 226 -18.56 3.49 10.38
N PRO A 227 -19.81 3.02 10.68
CA PRO A 227 -20.09 2.30 11.93
C PRO A 227 -19.21 1.06 12.16
N ALA A 228 -18.91 0.29 11.12
CA ALA A 228 -18.07 -0.91 11.22
C ALA A 228 -16.60 -0.60 11.58
N LEU A 229 -16.19 0.67 11.45
CA LEU A 229 -14.85 1.17 11.75
C LEU A 229 -14.78 2.00 13.04
N HIS A 230 -15.90 2.23 13.74
CA HIS A 230 -15.93 3.04 14.97
C HIS A 230 -15.06 2.49 16.10
N ASN A 231 -14.83 1.18 16.12
CA ASN A 231 -14.07 0.50 17.18
C ASN A 231 -12.56 0.41 16.88
N ILE A 232 -12.09 1.06 15.81
CA ILE A 232 -10.66 1.06 15.47
C ILE A 232 -9.88 1.77 16.55
N LYS A 233 -8.80 1.14 17.02
CA LYS A 233 -7.84 1.74 17.93
C LYS A 233 -6.88 2.61 17.13
N LEU A 234 -7.28 3.85 16.88
CA LEU A 234 -6.50 4.80 16.11
C LEU A 234 -5.33 5.33 16.96
N ALA A 235 -4.09 5.07 16.54
CA ALA A 235 -2.87 5.58 17.16
C ALA A 235 -2.57 7.03 16.71
N GLY A 236 -3.05 7.43 15.54
CA GLY A 236 -2.91 8.77 15.00
C GLY A 236 -3.16 8.80 13.49
N VAL A 237 -3.10 10.01 12.94
CA VAL A 237 -3.16 10.28 11.50
C VAL A 237 -2.03 11.22 11.11
N LYS A 238 -1.52 11.10 9.89
CA LYS A 238 -0.50 12.01 9.33
C LYS A 238 -0.70 12.16 7.83
N ASP A 239 -0.57 13.39 7.35
CA ASP A 239 -0.58 13.74 5.92
C ASP A 239 0.80 14.25 5.52
N PHE A 240 1.45 13.61 4.54
CA PHE A 240 2.72 14.04 3.96
C PHE A 240 2.55 14.71 2.59
N VAL A 241 1.36 14.61 1.99
CA VAL A 241 1.01 15.28 0.74
C VAL A 241 0.61 16.72 0.99
N VAL A 242 -0.21 16.93 2.04
CA VAL A 242 -0.67 18.25 2.52
C VAL A 242 -0.34 18.36 4.00
N PRO A 243 0.91 18.72 4.37
CA PRO A 243 1.37 18.68 5.77
C PRO A 243 0.54 19.53 6.75
N GLU A 244 -0.14 20.57 6.26
CA GLU A 244 -1.02 21.43 7.06
C GLU A 244 -2.39 20.79 7.33
N SER A 245 -2.73 19.73 6.62
CA SER A 245 -3.99 18.99 6.84
C SER A 245 -4.00 18.34 8.22
N LYS A 246 -5.12 18.52 8.92
CA LYS A 246 -5.33 17.89 10.24
C LYS A 246 -6.13 16.59 10.13
N SER A 247 -6.53 16.20 8.93
CA SER A 247 -7.40 15.04 8.69
C SER A 247 -7.04 14.38 7.38
N VAL A 248 -7.06 13.05 7.37
CA VAL A 248 -6.92 12.20 6.18
C VAL A 248 -8.25 11.56 5.78
N PHE A 249 -9.36 11.96 6.42
CA PHE A 249 -10.69 11.35 6.25
C PHE A 249 -11.55 12.01 5.15
N GLY A 250 -11.00 13.00 4.47
CA GLY A 250 -11.70 13.71 3.41
C GLY A 250 -11.35 13.27 2.00
N GLU A 251 -10.27 12.53 1.86
CA GLU A 251 -9.66 12.15 0.61
C GLU A 251 -9.84 10.63 0.38
N MET A 252 -9.84 10.19 -0.85
CA MET A 252 -9.82 8.81 -1.34
C MET A 252 -10.45 7.74 -0.43
N GLU A 253 -11.23 6.86 -1.05
CA GLU A 253 -11.81 5.71 -0.34
C GLU A 253 -10.90 4.46 -0.38
N HIS A 254 -9.85 4.43 -1.22
CA HIS A 254 -9.00 3.26 -1.38
C HIS A 254 -8.36 2.83 -0.04
N GLY A 255 -7.77 3.75 0.71
CA GLY A 255 -7.20 3.44 2.02
C GLY A 255 -8.25 3.01 3.06
N THR A 256 -9.52 3.46 2.92
CA THR A 256 -10.62 2.96 3.75
C THR A 256 -10.92 1.50 3.44
N MET A 257 -10.96 1.13 2.16
CA MET A 257 -11.16 -0.25 1.72
C MET A 257 -10.01 -1.14 2.19
N VAL A 258 -8.76 -0.72 2.01
CA VAL A 258 -7.56 -1.40 2.51
C VAL A 258 -7.62 -1.60 4.03
N LEU A 259 -7.87 -0.53 4.78
CA LEU A 259 -7.96 -0.56 6.24
C LEU A 259 -9.07 -1.51 6.73
N SER A 260 -10.20 -1.54 6.04
CA SER A 260 -11.34 -2.37 6.42
C SER A 260 -11.00 -3.85 6.51
N THR A 261 -10.13 -4.35 5.62
CA THR A 261 -9.73 -5.76 5.58
C THR A 261 -8.96 -6.19 6.83
N MET A 262 -8.31 -5.24 7.50
CA MET A 262 -7.55 -5.48 8.74
C MET A 262 -8.34 -5.10 10.00
N ALA A 263 -8.93 -3.92 10.01
CA ALA A 263 -9.31 -3.20 11.22
C ALA A 263 -10.80 -3.28 11.56
N ALA A 264 -11.67 -3.55 10.59
CA ALA A 264 -13.10 -3.58 10.85
C ALA A 264 -13.44 -4.61 11.95
N ASN A 265 -14.34 -4.21 12.85
CA ASN A 265 -14.75 -5.06 13.98
C ASN A 265 -16.27 -4.91 14.21
N ALA A 266 -17.05 -5.48 13.32
CA ALA A 266 -18.50 -5.56 13.39
C ALA A 266 -18.90 -7.05 13.29
N PRO A 267 -18.92 -7.78 14.42
CA PRO A 267 -19.27 -9.20 14.46
C PRO A 267 -20.57 -9.51 13.72
N ASP A 268 -20.62 -10.65 13.04
CA ASP A 268 -21.68 -11.11 12.16
C ASP A 268 -21.84 -10.36 10.82
N PHE A 269 -21.19 -9.19 10.67
CA PHE A 269 -21.20 -8.41 9.43
C PHE A 269 -19.85 -8.42 8.73
N TYR A 270 -18.80 -7.96 9.42
CA TYR A 270 -17.45 -7.89 8.87
C TYR A 270 -16.42 -7.76 9.98
N VAL A 271 -15.53 -8.74 10.13
CA VAL A 271 -14.39 -8.67 11.04
C VAL A 271 -13.11 -8.87 10.25
N GLY A 272 -12.26 -7.85 10.27
CA GLY A 272 -10.97 -7.86 9.62
C GLY A 272 -9.97 -8.83 10.26
N VAL A 273 -8.79 -8.95 9.64
CA VAL A 273 -7.78 -9.96 10.06
C VAL A 273 -6.97 -9.55 11.29
N ALA A 274 -7.01 -8.28 11.74
CA ALA A 274 -6.32 -7.81 12.93
C ALA A 274 -7.17 -6.77 13.70
N PRO A 275 -8.41 -7.11 14.13
CA PRO A 275 -9.38 -6.15 14.64
C PRO A 275 -8.97 -5.53 15.99
N GLU A 276 -8.00 -6.09 16.71
CA GLU A 276 -7.50 -5.55 17.98
C GLU A 276 -6.19 -4.79 17.88
N ALA A 277 -5.57 -4.70 16.69
CA ALA A 277 -4.37 -3.90 16.48
C ALA A 277 -4.63 -2.40 16.64
N GLN A 278 -3.58 -1.62 16.87
CA GLN A 278 -3.61 -0.16 16.77
C GLN A 278 -3.24 0.25 15.34
N TYR A 279 -3.87 1.32 14.84
CA TYR A 279 -3.66 1.76 13.46
C TYR A 279 -3.14 3.20 13.42
N LEU A 280 -2.06 3.42 12.66
CA LEU A 280 -1.52 4.72 12.31
C LEU A 280 -1.83 4.94 10.81
N LEU A 281 -2.71 5.89 10.49
CA LEU A 281 -3.13 6.15 9.12
C LEU A 281 -2.29 7.27 8.53
N ILE A 282 -1.60 6.99 7.43
CA ILE A 282 -0.67 7.93 6.82
C ILE A 282 -1.00 8.13 5.34
N ARG A 283 -1.33 9.38 4.98
CA ARG A 283 -1.45 9.77 3.59
C ARG A 283 -0.07 10.13 3.03
N CYS A 284 0.36 9.39 2.02
CA CYS A 284 1.64 9.58 1.32
C CYS A 284 1.55 9.39 -0.20
N GLU A 285 0.34 9.37 -0.76
CA GLU A 285 0.05 9.34 -2.19
C GLU A 285 -0.85 10.51 -2.57
N ASP A 286 -0.54 11.16 -3.69
CA ASP A 286 -1.31 12.27 -4.24
C ASP A 286 -2.03 11.85 -5.53
N GLU A 287 -3.25 11.34 -5.42
CA GLU A 287 -4.06 10.91 -6.58
C GLU A 287 -4.27 11.97 -7.67
N ARG A 288 -3.87 13.20 -7.41
CA ARG A 288 -4.01 14.28 -8.41
C ARG A 288 -2.92 14.21 -9.46
N THR A 289 -1.79 13.59 -9.13
CA THR A 289 -0.58 13.50 -9.97
C THR A 289 0.18 12.23 -9.62
N GLU A 290 0.88 11.66 -10.59
CA GLU A 290 1.79 10.54 -10.39
C GLU A 290 3.23 11.04 -10.57
N SER A 291 4.02 11.12 -9.49
CA SER A 291 5.35 11.73 -9.55
C SER A 291 6.36 11.10 -8.58
N LEU A 292 7.65 11.28 -8.87
CA LEU A 292 8.73 10.82 -7.98
C LEU A 292 8.71 11.48 -6.58
N ALA A 293 7.97 12.58 -6.37
CA ALA A 293 7.82 13.19 -5.06
C ALA A 293 7.08 12.27 -4.07
N GLU A 294 6.27 11.32 -4.58
CA GLU A 294 5.57 10.35 -3.75
C GLU A 294 6.52 9.36 -3.09
N GLU A 295 7.68 9.09 -3.70
CA GLU A 295 8.74 8.34 -3.03
C GLU A 295 9.29 9.07 -1.79
N ASP A 296 9.40 10.40 -1.85
CA ASP A 296 9.84 11.24 -0.71
C ASP A 296 8.76 11.26 0.38
N TYR A 297 7.48 11.32 0.01
CA TYR A 297 6.36 11.22 0.96
C TYR A 297 6.34 9.85 1.62
N TRP A 298 6.50 8.78 0.85
CA TRP A 298 6.55 7.40 1.36
C TRP A 298 7.76 7.19 2.30
N ALA A 299 8.93 7.71 1.94
CA ALA A 299 10.12 7.64 2.79
C ALA A 299 9.90 8.38 4.12
N SER A 300 9.34 9.59 4.07
CA SER A 300 8.98 10.36 5.26
C SER A 300 7.95 9.62 6.12
N ALA A 301 6.99 8.95 5.49
CA ALA A 301 5.96 8.12 6.15
C ALA A 301 6.59 6.93 6.90
N ALA A 302 7.51 6.20 6.25
CA ALA A 302 8.20 5.05 6.85
C ALA A 302 9.04 5.47 8.07
N GLU A 303 9.76 6.57 7.97
CA GLU A 303 10.57 7.13 9.06
C GLU A 303 9.72 7.67 10.21
N TYR A 304 8.56 8.25 9.91
CA TYR A 304 7.59 8.66 10.92
C TYR A 304 6.98 7.45 11.62
N ALA A 305 6.57 6.43 10.88
CA ALA A 305 6.07 5.17 11.41
C ALA A 305 7.12 4.49 12.34
N ASP A 306 8.39 4.47 11.91
CA ASP A 306 9.50 4.02 12.75
C ASP A 306 9.59 4.80 14.05
N SER A 307 9.55 6.13 13.95
CA SER A 307 9.65 7.02 15.12
C SER A 307 8.48 6.85 16.09
N CYS A 308 7.28 6.55 15.60
CA CYS A 308 6.10 6.23 16.40
C CYS A 308 6.16 4.84 17.06
N GLY A 309 7.03 3.95 16.57
CA GLY A 309 7.19 2.59 17.11
C GLY A 309 6.24 1.58 16.47
N VAL A 310 5.89 1.75 15.20
CA VAL A 310 5.08 0.82 14.41
C VAL A 310 5.80 -0.53 14.29
N ASP A 311 5.05 -1.62 14.38
CA ASP A 311 5.57 -2.98 14.23
C ASP A 311 5.44 -3.44 12.76
N VAL A 312 4.34 -3.11 12.09
CA VAL A 312 4.03 -3.53 10.71
C VAL A 312 3.63 -2.33 9.88
N ILE A 313 4.16 -2.20 8.67
CA ILE A 313 3.69 -1.26 7.65
C ILE A 313 2.91 -2.07 6.61
N ASN A 314 1.68 -1.68 6.30
CA ASN A 314 0.99 -2.05 5.08
C ASN A 314 1.07 -0.90 4.08
N SER A 315 1.64 -1.15 2.92
CA SER A 315 1.66 -0.23 1.79
C SER A 315 0.95 -0.90 0.61
N SER A 316 -0.20 -0.35 0.23
CA SER A 316 -0.96 -0.80 -0.93
C SER A 316 -0.70 0.08 -2.16
N LEU A 317 0.52 0.59 -2.25
CA LEU A 317 1.03 1.54 -3.24
C LEU A 317 2.12 0.91 -4.11
N GLY A 318 2.30 1.47 -5.31
CA GLY A 318 3.38 1.02 -6.18
C GLY A 318 3.49 1.82 -7.46
N TYR A 319 4.72 2.15 -7.84
CA TYR A 319 5.07 3.06 -8.92
C TYR A 319 5.96 2.39 -9.96
N HIS A 320 5.83 2.76 -11.24
CA HIS A 320 6.81 2.50 -12.29
C HIS A 320 6.79 3.55 -13.39
N GLY A 321 5.63 4.11 -13.71
CA GLY A 321 5.43 5.18 -14.68
C GLY A 321 4.88 6.41 -14.00
N PHE A 322 5.27 7.59 -14.48
CA PHE A 322 4.91 8.88 -13.92
C PHE A 322 4.33 9.81 -14.98
N ASP A 323 3.66 10.89 -14.58
CA ASP A 323 3.11 11.91 -15.47
C ASP A 323 4.17 12.51 -16.42
N ASP A 324 5.41 12.69 -15.94
CA ASP A 324 6.58 12.98 -16.77
C ASP A 324 7.38 11.70 -16.98
N SER A 325 7.25 11.10 -18.16
CA SER A 325 7.92 9.84 -18.53
C SER A 325 9.45 9.87 -18.42
N LYS A 326 10.07 11.03 -18.28
CA LYS A 326 11.51 11.14 -17.97
C LYS A 326 11.84 10.72 -16.55
N MET A 327 10.83 10.63 -15.70
CA MET A 327 10.92 10.17 -14.32
C MET A 327 10.61 8.68 -14.18
N ASP A 328 10.14 8.01 -15.25
CA ASP A 328 9.76 6.60 -15.22
C ASP A 328 10.90 5.72 -14.72
N HIS A 329 10.53 4.77 -13.87
CA HIS A 329 11.44 3.72 -13.47
C HIS A 329 11.64 2.69 -14.58
N HIS A 330 12.82 2.13 -14.61
CA HIS A 330 13.18 1.07 -15.52
C HIS A 330 13.37 -0.26 -14.80
N TYR A 331 13.11 -1.36 -15.50
CA TYR A 331 13.22 -2.69 -14.90
C TYR A 331 14.59 -2.97 -14.26
N TYR A 332 15.68 -2.48 -14.84
CA TYR A 332 17.03 -2.68 -14.28
C TYR A 332 17.26 -2.02 -12.91
N GLU A 333 16.36 -1.12 -12.49
CA GLU A 333 16.40 -0.46 -11.18
C GLU A 333 15.72 -1.29 -10.07
N GLN A 334 15.06 -2.41 -10.43
CA GLN A 334 14.44 -3.33 -9.47
C GLN A 334 15.50 -4.17 -8.74
N ASP A 335 16.29 -3.54 -7.90
CA ASP A 335 17.38 -4.14 -7.12
C ASP A 335 17.20 -3.96 -5.59
N GLY A 336 16.11 -3.31 -5.18
CA GLY A 336 15.79 -2.98 -3.80
C GLY A 336 16.65 -1.86 -3.21
N ASN A 337 17.37 -1.10 -4.07
CA ASN A 337 18.30 -0.07 -3.62
C ASN A 337 18.33 1.19 -4.50
N THR A 338 18.19 1.07 -5.83
CA THR A 338 18.34 2.20 -6.76
C THR A 338 17.22 3.21 -6.59
N ALA A 339 15.95 2.81 -6.63
CA ALA A 339 14.84 3.69 -6.33
C ALA A 339 14.84 4.09 -4.84
N LEU A 340 14.56 5.35 -4.54
CA LEU A 340 14.58 5.86 -3.17
C LEU A 340 13.56 5.14 -2.29
N ILE A 341 12.38 4.89 -2.82
CA ILE A 341 11.31 4.18 -2.11
C ILE A 341 11.72 2.72 -1.79
N SER A 342 12.34 2.01 -2.74
CA SER A 342 12.78 0.61 -2.54
C SER A 342 13.92 0.51 -1.54
N ARG A 343 14.88 1.44 -1.60
CA ARG A 343 15.95 1.55 -0.60
C ARG A 343 15.39 1.78 0.80
N THR A 344 14.43 2.69 0.92
CA THR A 344 13.77 2.98 2.20
C THR A 344 13.00 1.77 2.72
N ALA A 345 12.23 1.09 1.87
CA ALA A 345 11.50 -0.12 2.24
C ALA A 345 12.44 -1.26 2.68
N SER A 346 13.58 -1.41 2.00
CA SER A 346 14.61 -2.40 2.36
C SER A 346 15.21 -2.16 3.75
N MET A 347 15.22 -0.91 4.24
CA MET A 347 15.71 -0.58 5.58
C MET A 347 14.73 -0.95 6.69
N CYS A 348 13.45 -1.12 6.41
CA CYS A 348 12.42 -1.32 7.44
C CYS A 348 12.75 -2.50 8.39
N ALA A 349 13.17 -3.65 7.85
CA ALA A 349 13.47 -4.82 8.66
C ALA A 349 14.71 -4.62 9.55
N ASP A 350 15.69 -3.84 9.10
CA ASP A 350 16.86 -3.45 9.88
C ASP A 350 16.51 -2.45 10.99
N LYS A 351 15.39 -1.74 10.86
CA LYS A 351 14.82 -0.90 11.90
C LYS A 351 13.81 -1.65 12.79
N GLY A 352 13.58 -2.93 12.53
CA GLY A 352 12.71 -3.82 13.32
C GLY A 352 11.23 -3.73 12.95
N ILE A 353 10.92 -3.41 11.70
CA ILE A 353 9.55 -3.28 11.16
C ILE A 353 9.36 -4.33 10.05
N VAL A 354 8.23 -5.02 10.04
CA VAL A 354 7.83 -5.82 8.87
C VAL A 354 7.07 -4.91 7.90
N CYS A 355 7.66 -4.64 6.76
CA CYS A 355 6.99 -3.97 5.65
C CYS A 355 6.29 -5.01 4.77
N VAL A 356 5.00 -4.81 4.51
CA VAL A 356 4.18 -5.62 3.62
C VAL A 356 3.68 -4.70 2.50
N ASN A 357 4.00 -5.03 1.25
CA ASN A 357 3.67 -4.20 0.09
C ASN A 357 2.94 -5.01 -0.98
N SER A 358 1.97 -4.40 -1.65
CA SER A 358 1.31 -4.99 -2.80
C SER A 358 2.28 -5.18 -3.97
N ALA A 359 2.10 -6.24 -4.77
CA ALA A 359 2.99 -6.53 -5.90
C ALA A 359 2.80 -5.55 -7.08
N GLY A 360 1.61 -4.96 -7.21
CA GLY A 360 1.18 -4.17 -8.37
C GLY A 360 0.14 -4.90 -9.22
N ASN A 361 -0.55 -4.16 -10.08
CA ASN A 361 -1.70 -4.65 -10.86
C ASN A 361 -1.44 -4.65 -12.37
N ASP A 362 -0.17 -4.61 -12.79
CA ASP A 362 0.25 -4.47 -14.18
C ASP A 362 0.46 -5.80 -14.92
N GLY A 363 0.06 -6.93 -14.32
CA GLY A 363 0.28 -8.26 -14.87
C GLY A 363 -0.23 -8.45 -16.31
N MET A 364 -1.29 -7.75 -16.72
CA MET A 364 -1.82 -7.75 -18.09
C MET A 364 -1.29 -6.60 -18.95
N GLY A 365 -0.61 -5.63 -18.35
CA GLY A 365 -0.05 -4.47 -19.02
C GLY A 365 1.26 -4.78 -19.76
N SER A 366 1.87 -3.75 -20.31
CA SER A 366 3.20 -3.85 -20.96
C SER A 366 4.32 -4.04 -19.95
N TRP A 367 4.18 -3.49 -18.75
CA TRP A 367 5.16 -3.59 -17.65
C TRP A 367 5.28 -5.02 -17.11
N LYS A 368 4.17 -5.64 -16.72
CA LYS A 368 4.02 -7.00 -16.17
C LYS A 368 4.76 -7.28 -14.87
N LYS A 369 5.80 -6.53 -14.57
CA LYS A 369 6.67 -6.71 -13.41
C LYS A 369 6.05 -6.09 -12.16
N ILE A 370 6.55 -6.52 -11.01
CA ILE A 370 6.21 -5.87 -9.75
C ILE A 370 6.53 -4.37 -9.80
N ASN A 371 5.82 -3.57 -9.03
CA ASN A 371 6.06 -2.13 -8.94
C ASN A 371 7.04 -1.80 -7.80
N PHE A 372 7.61 -0.60 -7.81
CA PHE A 372 8.42 -0.11 -6.70
C PHE A 372 7.49 0.38 -5.56
N PRO A 373 7.70 0.00 -4.29
CA PRO A 373 8.88 -0.66 -3.71
C PRO A 373 8.75 -2.19 -3.54
N ALA A 374 7.89 -2.89 -4.28
CA ALA A 374 7.71 -4.33 -4.14
C ALA A 374 8.99 -5.14 -4.43
N ASP A 375 9.99 -4.53 -5.12
CA ASP A 375 11.33 -5.09 -5.35
C ASP A 375 12.25 -5.01 -4.12
N ALA A 376 11.86 -4.31 -3.06
CA ALA A 376 12.69 -4.10 -1.88
C ALA A 376 13.11 -5.43 -1.21
N LYS A 377 14.26 -5.38 -0.52
CA LYS A 377 14.82 -6.51 0.24
C LYS A 377 14.16 -6.60 1.61
N ASP A 378 14.09 -7.80 2.15
CA ASP A 378 13.61 -8.05 3.52
C ASP A 378 12.21 -7.44 3.81
N ILE A 379 11.32 -7.43 2.81
CA ILE A 379 9.90 -7.12 2.95
C ILE A 379 9.03 -8.33 2.57
N LEU A 380 7.73 -8.24 2.76
CA LEU A 380 6.75 -9.17 2.20
C LEU A 380 6.02 -8.51 1.03
N THR A 381 6.38 -8.86 -0.19
CA THR A 381 5.64 -8.48 -1.40
C THR A 381 4.52 -9.46 -1.64
N VAL A 382 3.28 -8.98 -1.76
CA VAL A 382 2.08 -9.81 -1.83
C VAL A 382 1.42 -9.73 -3.19
N GLY A 383 1.35 -10.86 -3.89
CA GLY A 383 0.58 -11.02 -5.12
C GLY A 383 -0.86 -11.46 -4.83
N SER A 384 -1.71 -11.41 -5.86
CA SER A 384 -3.14 -11.69 -5.77
C SER A 384 -3.50 -13.05 -6.35
N ILE A 385 -4.33 -13.82 -5.63
CA ILE A 385 -5.01 -15.00 -6.11
C ILE A 385 -6.54 -14.83 -6.06
N ASN A 386 -7.23 -15.67 -6.84
CA ASN A 386 -8.68 -15.83 -6.76
C ASN A 386 -9.07 -16.95 -5.77
N GLU A 387 -10.38 -17.17 -5.61
CA GLU A 387 -10.96 -18.20 -4.73
C GLU A 387 -10.54 -19.65 -5.07
N HIS A 388 -10.09 -19.88 -6.31
CA HIS A 388 -9.59 -21.20 -6.75
C HIS A 388 -8.08 -21.35 -6.55
N GLY A 389 -7.40 -20.35 -5.93
CA GLY A 389 -5.96 -20.35 -5.72
C GLY A 389 -5.13 -20.07 -6.98
N MET A 390 -5.76 -19.60 -8.06
CA MET A 390 -5.08 -19.24 -9.29
C MET A 390 -4.58 -17.78 -9.19
N ASN A 391 -3.43 -17.50 -9.80
CA ASN A 391 -2.93 -16.13 -9.92
C ASN A 391 -3.96 -15.25 -10.62
N ALA A 392 -4.28 -14.10 -10.03
CA ALA A 392 -5.12 -13.11 -10.67
C ALA A 392 -4.36 -12.51 -11.87
N ALA A 393 -5.01 -12.44 -13.03
CA ALA A 393 -4.34 -12.02 -14.27
C ALA A 393 -3.66 -10.64 -14.17
N PHE A 394 -4.22 -9.74 -13.37
CA PHE A 394 -3.65 -8.41 -13.15
C PHE A 394 -2.44 -8.43 -12.19
N SER A 395 -2.28 -9.47 -11.35
CA SER A 395 -1.21 -9.51 -10.36
C SER A 395 0.16 -9.48 -11.02
N ALA A 396 0.94 -8.46 -10.69
CA ALA A 396 2.30 -8.27 -11.19
C ALA A 396 3.23 -9.39 -10.70
N VAL A 397 4.25 -9.72 -11.52
CA VAL A 397 5.13 -10.86 -11.31
C VAL A 397 6.61 -10.45 -11.31
N GLY A 398 7.45 -11.29 -10.71
CA GLY A 398 8.89 -11.16 -10.75
C GLY A 398 9.53 -11.68 -12.06
N PRO A 399 10.82 -11.99 -12.03
CA PRO A 399 11.76 -11.68 -10.95
C PRO A 399 12.10 -10.19 -10.87
N THR A 400 12.78 -9.78 -9.80
CA THR A 400 13.49 -8.50 -9.77
C THR A 400 14.65 -8.50 -10.77
N ALA A 401 15.21 -7.34 -11.09
CA ALA A 401 16.35 -7.25 -12.03
C ALA A 401 17.61 -7.95 -11.52
N ASP A 402 17.80 -7.98 -10.20
CA ASP A 402 18.90 -8.71 -9.54
C ASP A 402 18.57 -10.21 -9.29
N GLY A 403 17.47 -10.72 -9.87
CA GLY A 403 17.12 -12.15 -9.92
C GLY A 403 16.44 -12.71 -8.67
N ARG A 404 15.99 -11.88 -7.74
CA ARG A 404 15.23 -12.36 -6.57
C ARG A 404 13.82 -12.76 -6.97
N ILE A 405 13.32 -13.82 -6.31
CA ILE A 405 11.94 -14.26 -6.45
C ILE A 405 11.01 -13.20 -5.83
N LYS A 406 10.02 -12.75 -6.62
CA LYS A 406 8.91 -11.91 -6.22
C LYS A 406 7.65 -12.31 -7.03
N PRO A 407 6.44 -12.14 -6.49
CA PRO A 407 6.13 -11.71 -5.11
C PRO A 407 6.70 -12.69 -4.08
N ASP A 408 6.74 -12.29 -2.80
CA ASP A 408 7.17 -13.21 -1.74
C ASP A 408 6.07 -14.23 -1.42
N VAL A 409 4.82 -13.78 -1.29
CA VAL A 409 3.66 -14.62 -0.95
C VAL A 409 2.41 -14.14 -1.70
N MET A 410 1.34 -14.94 -1.61
CA MET A 410 0.05 -14.67 -2.24
C MET A 410 -1.07 -14.59 -1.20
N ALA A 411 -2.09 -13.77 -1.47
CA ALA A 411 -3.33 -13.76 -0.71
C ALA A 411 -4.54 -13.44 -1.62
N PHE A 412 -5.76 -13.55 -1.10
CA PHE A 412 -6.94 -13.16 -1.85
C PHE A 412 -6.89 -11.69 -2.27
N GLY A 413 -7.23 -11.42 -3.51
CA GLY A 413 -7.32 -10.09 -4.09
C GLY A 413 -8.17 -10.10 -5.36
N SER A 414 -8.84 -11.22 -5.68
CA SER A 414 -9.66 -11.35 -6.89
C SER A 414 -10.81 -12.33 -6.70
N PRO A 415 -11.96 -11.88 -6.15
CA PRO A 415 -12.16 -10.62 -5.45
C PRO A 415 -11.83 -10.71 -3.96
N THR A 416 -11.65 -9.55 -3.33
CA THR A 416 -11.64 -9.39 -1.87
C THR A 416 -12.87 -8.59 -1.43
N CYS A 417 -13.49 -9.00 -0.35
CA CYS A 417 -14.57 -8.24 0.26
C CYS A 417 -14.01 -7.08 1.06
N VAL A 418 -14.52 -5.86 0.83
CA VAL A 418 -14.03 -4.60 1.44
C VAL A 418 -15.19 -3.69 1.84
N ILE A 419 -14.91 -2.72 2.73
CA ILE A 419 -15.85 -1.66 3.09
C ILE A 419 -15.40 -0.36 2.41
N THR A 420 -16.26 0.21 1.56
CA THR A 420 -15.99 1.45 0.83
C THR A 420 -16.03 2.67 1.75
N GLY A 421 -15.51 3.82 1.29
CA GLY A 421 -15.65 5.11 1.97
C GLY A 421 -17.12 5.57 2.17
N ARG A 422 -18.06 4.92 1.51
CA ARG A 422 -19.52 5.11 1.74
C ARG A 422 -20.08 4.16 2.79
N GLY A 423 -19.27 3.26 3.34
CA GLY A 423 -19.69 2.26 4.31
C GLY A 423 -20.41 1.06 3.70
N SER A 424 -20.39 0.88 2.38
CA SER A 424 -20.96 -0.29 1.71
C SER A 424 -19.96 -1.42 1.65
N ILE A 425 -20.39 -2.66 1.85
CA ILE A 425 -19.58 -3.85 1.57
C ILE A 425 -19.67 -4.15 0.07
N ILE A 426 -18.53 -4.30 -0.57
CA ILE A 426 -18.42 -4.71 -1.97
C ILE A 426 -17.30 -5.75 -2.12
N ASN A 427 -17.32 -6.45 -3.25
CA ASN A 427 -16.18 -7.23 -3.73
C ASN A 427 -15.37 -6.37 -4.73
N ASP A 428 -14.07 -6.28 -4.52
CA ASP A 428 -13.19 -5.53 -5.39
C ASP A 428 -11.89 -6.29 -5.67
N ASN A 429 -11.15 -5.90 -6.71
CA ASN A 429 -9.97 -6.58 -7.21
C ASN A 429 -8.72 -5.70 -7.03
N GLY A 430 -7.62 -6.31 -6.58
CA GLY A 430 -6.34 -5.63 -6.45
C GLY A 430 -5.39 -6.33 -5.50
N THR A 431 -4.09 -6.30 -5.82
CA THR A 431 -3.03 -6.67 -4.88
C THR A 431 -3.03 -5.77 -3.65
N SER A 432 -3.61 -4.57 -3.79
CA SER A 432 -3.88 -3.63 -2.69
C SER A 432 -4.74 -4.21 -1.57
N PHE A 433 -5.57 -5.23 -1.87
CA PHE A 433 -6.39 -5.91 -0.87
C PHE A 433 -5.75 -7.23 -0.39
N SER A 434 -4.83 -7.80 -1.17
CA SER A 434 -4.04 -8.98 -0.75
C SER A 434 -3.01 -8.61 0.32
N SER A 435 -2.32 -7.48 0.15
CA SER A 435 -1.29 -6.98 1.07
C SER A 435 -1.81 -6.82 2.51
N PRO A 436 -2.91 -6.11 2.77
CA PRO A 436 -3.39 -5.89 4.13
C PRO A 436 -3.84 -7.18 4.82
N LEU A 437 -4.34 -8.18 4.09
CA LEU A 437 -4.65 -9.48 4.70
C LEU A 437 -3.39 -10.11 5.30
N VAL A 438 -2.27 -10.07 4.57
CA VAL A 438 -0.98 -10.57 5.06
C VAL A 438 -0.46 -9.69 6.20
N ALA A 439 -0.53 -8.35 6.07
CA ALA A 439 -0.05 -7.41 7.08
C ALA A 439 -0.75 -7.58 8.43
N GLY A 440 -2.08 -7.70 8.43
CA GLY A 440 -2.85 -7.93 9.65
C GLY A 440 -2.54 -9.30 10.28
N MET A 441 -2.42 -10.34 9.45
CA MET A 441 -2.04 -11.67 9.95
C MET A 441 -0.59 -11.72 10.45
N VAL A 442 0.33 -10.94 9.88
CA VAL A 442 1.68 -10.73 10.43
C VAL A 442 1.62 -10.14 11.83
N ALA A 443 0.76 -9.16 12.07
CA ALA A 443 0.58 -8.59 13.41
C ALA A 443 0.06 -9.63 14.40
N CYS A 444 -0.91 -10.47 14.01
CA CYS A 444 -1.41 -11.57 14.84
C CYS A 444 -0.32 -12.61 15.16
N LEU A 445 0.44 -13.01 14.15
CA LEU A 445 1.57 -13.94 14.30
C LEU A 445 2.64 -13.38 15.24
N TRP A 446 2.99 -12.11 15.06
CA TRP A 446 4.04 -11.47 15.87
C TRP A 446 3.59 -11.21 17.31
N GLN A 447 2.30 -10.88 17.54
CA GLN A 447 1.70 -10.89 18.87
C GLN A 447 1.91 -12.24 19.57
N ALA A 448 1.74 -13.34 18.83
CA ALA A 448 1.90 -14.70 19.36
C ALA A 448 3.38 -15.10 19.58
N LEU A 449 4.32 -14.43 18.91
CA LEU A 449 5.75 -14.72 18.90
C LEU A 449 6.60 -13.47 19.23
N PRO A 450 6.39 -12.81 20.37
CA PRO A 450 6.97 -11.49 20.68
C PRO A 450 8.50 -11.47 20.76
N GLY A 451 9.15 -12.63 20.92
CA GLY A 451 10.61 -12.77 20.93
C GLY A 451 11.27 -12.87 19.55
N LYS A 452 10.49 -12.88 18.47
CA LYS A 452 11.05 -12.95 17.11
C LYS A 452 11.34 -11.56 16.55
N THR A 453 12.39 -11.47 15.73
CA THR A 453 12.72 -10.24 14.99
C THR A 453 11.86 -10.11 13.74
N ALA A 454 11.78 -8.90 13.15
CA ALA A 454 11.08 -8.66 11.89
C ALA A 454 11.52 -9.64 10.79
N LYS A 455 12.84 -9.82 10.61
CA LYS A 455 13.40 -10.77 9.62
C LYS A 455 13.00 -12.22 9.89
N GLN A 456 12.90 -12.61 11.16
CA GLN A 456 12.44 -13.96 11.51
C GLN A 456 10.95 -14.14 11.21
N ILE A 457 10.10 -13.14 11.46
CA ILE A 457 8.67 -13.17 11.11
C ILE A 457 8.51 -13.28 9.58
N ILE A 458 9.20 -12.44 8.80
CA ILE A 458 9.19 -12.51 7.33
C ILE A 458 9.55 -13.92 6.85
N LYS A 459 10.63 -14.51 7.41
CA LYS A 459 11.07 -15.86 7.08
C LYS A 459 10.01 -16.92 7.42
N LEU A 460 9.38 -16.83 8.58
CA LEU A 460 8.33 -17.77 9.01
C LEU A 460 7.12 -17.73 8.07
N VAL A 461 6.69 -16.54 7.66
CA VAL A 461 5.58 -16.36 6.71
C VAL A 461 5.90 -17.01 5.36
N LYS A 462 7.08 -16.74 4.80
CA LYS A 462 7.54 -17.36 3.54
C LYS A 462 7.60 -18.88 3.64
N LEU A 463 8.19 -19.43 4.70
CA LEU A 463 8.32 -20.87 4.92
C LEU A 463 6.99 -21.58 5.21
N ALA A 464 5.96 -20.84 5.58
CA ALA A 464 4.62 -21.39 5.77
C ALA A 464 3.81 -21.47 4.47
N GLY A 465 4.28 -20.87 3.39
CA GLY A 465 3.62 -20.86 2.09
C GLY A 465 3.46 -22.27 1.49
N ASN A 466 2.37 -22.46 0.73
CA ASN A 466 2.06 -23.75 0.11
C ASN A 466 2.92 -24.07 -1.13
N ASN A 467 3.70 -23.11 -1.64
CA ASN A 467 4.69 -23.28 -2.73
C ASN A 467 6.15 -23.19 -2.24
N GLN A 468 6.38 -23.31 -0.94
CA GLN A 468 7.70 -23.07 -0.31
C GLN A 468 8.83 -24.01 -0.78
N GLN A 469 8.49 -25.19 -1.32
CA GLN A 469 9.50 -26.15 -1.82
C GLN A 469 10.02 -25.80 -3.21
N HIS A 470 9.20 -25.12 -4.01
CA HIS A 470 9.51 -24.73 -5.39
C HIS A 470 9.03 -23.30 -5.67
N PRO A 471 9.56 -22.30 -4.94
CA PRO A 471 9.10 -20.92 -5.11
C PRO A 471 9.45 -20.42 -6.52
N ASP A 472 8.52 -19.64 -7.09
CA ASP A 472 8.63 -19.12 -8.44
C ASP A 472 8.28 -17.62 -8.52
N ASN A 473 8.38 -17.03 -9.71
CA ASN A 473 8.16 -15.59 -9.90
C ASN A 473 6.69 -15.20 -10.13
N VAL A 474 5.75 -16.13 -10.02
CA VAL A 474 4.30 -15.88 -10.15
C VAL A 474 3.63 -15.99 -8.79
N PHE A 475 3.89 -17.08 -8.07
CA PHE A 475 3.28 -17.38 -6.77
C PHE A 475 4.22 -17.11 -5.59
N GLY A 476 5.49 -16.82 -5.83
CA GLY A 476 6.46 -16.73 -4.74
C GLY A 476 6.51 -18.03 -3.93
N TYR A 477 6.49 -17.90 -2.63
CA TYR A 477 6.39 -19.04 -1.70
C TYR A 477 4.93 -19.54 -1.54
N GLY A 478 3.98 -18.96 -2.27
CA GLY A 478 2.56 -19.33 -2.24
C GLY A 478 1.76 -18.65 -1.13
N VAL A 479 0.57 -19.19 -0.87
CA VAL A 479 -0.33 -18.69 0.18
C VAL A 479 0.19 -19.12 1.55
N PRO A 480 0.48 -18.18 2.48
CA PRO A 480 1.00 -18.55 3.79
C PRO A 480 -0.09 -19.10 4.71
N ASP A 481 0.19 -20.21 5.37
CA ASP A 481 -0.60 -20.75 6.47
C ASP A 481 -0.08 -20.16 7.80
N PHE A 482 -0.80 -19.19 8.36
CA PHE A 482 -0.35 -18.50 9.58
C PHE A 482 -0.39 -19.38 10.83
N TRP A 483 -1.21 -20.42 10.86
CA TRP A 483 -1.17 -21.41 11.93
C TRP A 483 0.10 -22.25 11.86
N LYS A 484 0.49 -22.71 10.67
CA LYS A 484 1.77 -23.40 10.45
C LYS A 484 2.96 -22.49 10.79
N ALA A 485 2.92 -21.20 10.40
CA ALA A 485 3.95 -20.22 10.76
C ALA A 485 4.10 -20.09 12.28
N TYR A 486 2.99 -20.01 13.02
CA TYR A 486 2.97 -19.97 14.47
C TYR A 486 3.58 -21.23 15.09
N GLN A 487 3.12 -22.42 14.66
CA GLN A 487 3.65 -23.68 15.19
C GLN A 487 5.15 -23.81 14.95
N THR A 488 5.62 -23.47 13.75
CA THR A 488 7.05 -23.47 13.38
C THR A 488 7.82 -22.46 14.22
N GLY A 489 7.33 -21.23 14.34
CA GLY A 489 7.98 -20.18 15.12
C GLY A 489 8.09 -20.48 16.61
N LYS A 490 7.10 -21.21 17.17
CA LYS A 490 7.10 -21.67 18.56
C LYS A 490 8.11 -22.82 18.80
N ALA A 491 8.32 -23.69 17.81
CA ALA A 491 9.26 -24.79 17.90
C ALA A 491 10.74 -24.35 17.78
N ILE A 492 11.00 -23.24 17.09
CA ILE A 492 12.34 -22.67 16.95
C ILE A 492 12.58 -21.73 18.15
N LYS A 493 13.50 -22.12 19.04
CA LYS A 493 13.92 -21.30 20.18
C LYS A 493 14.67 -20.04 19.74
#